data_ef2a4902db306017a01b59d015114a3e
#
_entry.id   ef2a4902db306017a01b59d015114a3e
#
_cell.length_a   1.000
_cell.length_b   1.000
_cell.length_c   1.000
_cell.angle_alpha   90.00
_cell.angle_beta   90.00
_cell.angle_gamma   90.00
#
_symmetry.space_group_name_H-M   'P 1'
#
loop_
_entity.id
_entity.type
_entity.pdbx_description
1 polymer ?
#
loop_
_entity_poly.entity_id
_entity_poly.type
_entity_poly.pdbx_seq_one_letter_code
_entity_poly.pdbx_strand_id
1 'polypeptide(L)'
;MTFYTFMMRNYRNGTGAKRDLACDMHDDRERFPRNGIGKYDGWHKILRAYLEDQRASDDCLATFEGCWEEYVKCEKARLRRNL
;
A
#
# COMPACT_ATOMS: atom_id res chain seq x y z
N MET A 1 -7.89 -5.76 -5.80
CA MET A 1 -7.35 -4.43 -6.16
C MET A 1 -5.86 -4.34 -5.83
N THR A 2 -5.15 -3.37 -6.40
CA THR A 2 -3.76 -3.12 -6.03
C THR A 2 -3.68 -2.39 -4.68
N PHE A 3 -2.52 -2.47 -4.03
CA PHE A 3 -2.26 -1.68 -2.83
C PHE A 3 -2.42 -0.18 -3.11
N TYR A 4 -1.94 0.28 -4.26
CA TYR A 4 -2.11 1.67 -4.67
C TYR A 4 -3.58 2.08 -4.64
N THR A 5 -4.44 1.30 -5.29
CA THR A 5 -5.88 1.59 -5.34
C THR A 5 -6.49 1.59 -3.94
N PHE A 6 -6.10 0.62 -3.10
CA PHE A 6 -6.54 0.55 -1.71
C PHE A 6 -6.22 1.85 -0.96
N MET A 7 -4.99 2.33 -1.10
CA MET A 7 -4.57 3.57 -0.43
C MET A 7 -5.31 4.79 -0.94
N MET A 8 -5.53 4.88 -2.26
CA MET A 8 -6.27 5.99 -2.83
C MET A 8 -7.72 6.04 -2.35
N ARG A 9 -8.37 4.87 -2.25
CA ARG A 9 -9.77 4.79 -1.81
C ARG A 9 -9.94 5.09 -0.33
N ASN A 10 -9.00 4.66 0.50
CA ASN A 10 -9.18 4.68 1.95
C ASN A 10 -8.52 5.88 2.64
N TYR A 11 -7.42 6.38 2.10
CA TYR A 11 -6.60 7.34 2.85
C TYR A 11 -6.28 8.64 2.11
N ARG A 12 -6.42 8.71 0.80
CA ARG A 12 -6.04 9.90 0.03
C ARG A 12 -6.70 11.18 0.54
N ASN A 13 -7.96 11.10 0.93
CA ASN A 13 -8.74 12.26 1.41
C ASN A 13 -8.85 12.31 2.94
N GLY A 14 -8.08 11.50 3.65
CA GLY A 14 -8.09 11.48 5.11
C GLY A 14 -7.11 12.46 5.72
N THR A 15 -6.59 12.12 6.89
CA THR A 15 -5.61 12.94 7.63
C THR A 15 -4.53 12.02 8.21
N GLY A 16 -3.42 12.62 8.65
CA GLY A 16 -2.36 11.91 9.37
C GLY A 16 -1.38 11.17 8.47
N ALA A 17 -0.62 10.26 9.08
CA ALA A 17 0.50 9.58 8.42
C ALA A 17 0.05 8.72 7.23
N LYS A 18 -1.09 8.05 7.34
CA LYS A 18 -1.61 7.20 6.26
C LYS A 18 -2.01 8.03 5.05
N ARG A 19 -2.61 9.19 5.28
CA ARG A 19 -2.93 10.13 4.22
C ARG A 19 -1.66 10.68 3.57
N ASP A 20 -0.65 10.99 4.37
CA ASP A 20 0.62 11.48 3.85
C ASP A 20 1.28 10.45 2.93
N LEU A 21 1.28 9.18 3.33
CA LEU A 21 1.78 8.10 2.47
C LEU A 21 0.95 8.00 1.19
N ALA A 22 -0.38 8.05 1.29
CA ALA A 22 -1.24 7.97 0.11
C ALA A 22 -0.99 9.14 -0.86
N CYS A 23 -0.77 10.34 -0.34
CA CYS A 23 -0.46 11.51 -1.17
C CYS A 23 0.90 11.37 -1.85
N ASP A 24 1.91 10.87 -1.14
CA ASP A 24 3.22 10.62 -1.74
C ASP A 24 3.14 9.57 -2.84
N MET A 25 2.36 8.52 -2.64
CA MET A 25 2.12 7.50 -3.67
C MET A 25 1.42 8.10 -4.90
N HIS A 26 0.46 8.99 -4.69
CA HIS A 26 -0.24 9.65 -5.78
C HIS A 26 0.70 10.57 -6.57
N ASP A 27 1.57 11.29 -5.89
CA ASP A 27 2.54 12.15 -6.56
C ASP A 27 3.52 11.35 -7.41
N ASP A 28 3.78 10.10 -7.02
CA ASP A 28 4.68 9.16 -7.72
C ASP A 28 3.90 8.11 -8.51
N ARG A 29 2.67 8.38 -8.87
CA ARG A 29 1.72 7.40 -9.44
C ARG A 29 2.21 6.70 -10.71
N GLU A 30 3.02 7.36 -11.51
CA GLU A 30 3.52 6.79 -12.75
C GLU A 30 4.61 5.74 -12.51
N ARG A 31 5.31 5.82 -11.39
CA ARG A 31 6.43 4.94 -11.05
C ARG A 31 6.08 3.92 -9.99
N PHE A 32 5.09 4.24 -9.12
CA PHE A 32 4.77 3.37 -7.99
C PHE A 32 4.30 2.01 -8.50
N PRO A 33 4.94 0.89 -8.05
CA PRO A 33 4.60 -0.44 -8.57
C PRO A 33 3.16 -0.83 -8.24
N ARG A 34 2.51 -1.48 -9.21
CA ARG A 34 1.15 -2.02 -9.04
C ARG A 34 1.25 -3.53 -8.88
N ASN A 35 0.81 -4.02 -7.73
CA ASN A 35 0.86 -5.45 -7.45
C ASN A 35 -0.31 -6.20 -8.10
N GLY A 36 -0.08 -7.47 -8.41
CA GLY A 36 -1.15 -8.35 -8.89
C GLY A 36 -1.95 -8.94 -7.72
N ILE A 37 -2.83 -9.90 -8.04
CA ILE A 37 -3.61 -10.63 -7.04
C ILE A 37 -2.76 -11.74 -6.43
N GLY A 38 -2.82 -11.88 -5.10
CA GLY A 38 -2.04 -12.91 -4.40
C GLY A 38 -0.58 -12.56 -4.27
N LYS A 39 0.24 -13.55 -3.90
CA LYS A 39 1.70 -13.40 -3.71
C LYS A 39 2.04 -12.22 -2.79
N TYR A 40 1.29 -12.08 -1.70
CA TYR A 40 1.37 -10.90 -0.83
C TYR A 40 2.77 -10.71 -0.22
N ASP A 41 3.42 -11.79 0.18
CA ASP A 41 4.76 -11.68 0.78
C ASP A 41 5.80 -11.17 -0.23
N GLY A 42 5.73 -11.65 -1.47
CA GLY A 42 6.62 -11.20 -2.53
C GLY A 42 6.38 -9.73 -2.88
N TRP A 43 5.13 -9.33 -3.03
CA TRP A 43 4.77 -7.95 -3.32
C TRP A 43 5.11 -7.01 -2.17
N HIS A 44 4.95 -7.47 -0.91
CA HIS A 44 5.38 -6.69 0.25
C HIS A 44 6.84 -6.31 0.14
N LYS A 45 7.71 -7.27 -0.18
CA LYS A 45 9.14 -7.02 -0.33
C LYS A 45 9.43 -6.02 -1.44
N ILE A 46 8.75 -6.16 -2.58
CA ILE A 46 8.94 -5.28 -3.73
C ILE A 46 8.54 -3.84 -3.39
N LEU A 47 7.36 -3.66 -2.79
CA LEU A 47 6.86 -2.33 -2.46
C LEU A 47 7.69 -1.69 -1.35
N ARG A 48 8.09 -2.47 -0.34
CA ARG A 48 8.94 -1.94 0.72
C ARG A 48 10.30 -1.51 0.17
N ALA A 49 10.91 -2.32 -0.69
CA ALA A 49 12.19 -1.99 -1.32
C ALA A 49 12.08 -0.71 -2.15
N TYR A 50 10.97 -0.54 -2.87
CA TYR A 50 10.72 0.67 -3.63
C TYR A 50 10.68 1.90 -2.73
N LEU A 51 9.96 1.83 -1.61
CA LEU A 51 9.89 2.94 -0.66
C LEU A 51 11.26 3.23 -0.04
N GLU A 52 12.02 2.20 0.28
CA GLU A 52 13.38 2.37 0.80
C GLU A 52 14.29 3.07 -0.22
N ASP A 53 14.18 2.71 -1.49
CA ASP A 53 14.91 3.38 -2.57
C ASP A 53 14.52 4.84 -2.73
N GLN A 54 13.28 5.19 -2.43
CA GLN A 54 12.79 6.57 -2.41
C GLN A 54 13.18 7.30 -1.12
N ARG A 55 13.98 6.67 -0.26
CA ARG A 55 14.45 7.23 1.02
C ARG A 55 13.32 7.56 1.99
N ALA A 56 12.28 6.72 2.01
CA ALA A 56 11.21 6.86 2.98
C ALA A 56 11.76 6.78 4.40
N SER A 57 11.23 7.62 5.30
CA SER A 57 11.62 7.60 6.70
C SER A 57 11.17 6.32 7.40
N ASP A 58 11.75 6.04 8.56
CA ASP A 58 11.34 4.90 9.38
C ASP A 58 9.86 5.00 9.75
N ASP A 59 9.36 6.19 10.04
CA ASP A 59 7.95 6.42 10.34
C ASP A 59 7.06 6.12 9.12
N CYS A 60 7.52 6.51 7.94
CA CYS A 60 6.80 6.21 6.71
C CYS A 60 6.74 4.70 6.45
N LEU A 61 7.85 4.00 6.66
CA LEU A 61 7.91 2.55 6.50
C LEU A 61 7.01 1.84 7.52
N ALA A 62 6.97 2.32 8.77
CA ALA A 62 6.07 1.76 9.78
C ALA A 62 4.61 1.97 9.38
N THR A 63 4.27 3.15 8.85
CA THR A 63 2.93 3.43 8.34
C THR A 63 2.58 2.48 7.18
N PHE A 64 3.53 2.27 6.25
CA PHE A 64 3.35 1.31 5.17
C PHE A 64 3.04 -0.09 5.70
N GLU A 65 3.78 -0.56 6.71
CA GLU A 65 3.56 -1.90 7.27
C GLU A 65 2.14 -2.05 7.81
N GLY A 66 1.65 -1.07 8.55
CA GLY A 66 0.28 -1.09 9.06
C GLY A 66 -0.77 -1.09 7.94
N CYS A 67 -0.57 -0.25 6.94
CA CYS A 67 -1.48 -0.19 5.79
C CYS A 67 -1.45 -1.47 4.98
N TRP A 68 -0.28 -2.09 4.82
CA TRP A 68 -0.15 -3.35 4.11
C TRP A 68 -0.94 -4.47 4.80
N GLU A 69 -0.86 -4.56 6.13
CA GLU A 69 -1.65 -5.54 6.88
C GLU A 69 -3.14 -5.36 6.66
N GLU A 70 -3.62 -4.12 6.71
CA GLU A 70 -5.03 -3.80 6.45
C GLU A 70 -5.42 -4.22 5.04
N TYR A 71 -4.57 -3.92 4.07
CA TYR A 71 -4.80 -4.27 2.67
C TYR A 71 -4.92 -5.77 2.47
N VAL A 72 -3.99 -6.54 3.03
CA VAL A 72 -4.00 -8.01 2.89
C VAL A 72 -5.26 -8.59 3.53
N LYS A 73 -5.65 -8.12 4.72
CA LYS A 73 -6.90 -8.55 5.35
C LYS A 73 -8.11 -8.26 4.48
N CYS A 74 -8.15 -7.08 3.89
CA CYS A 74 -9.23 -6.66 3.00
C CYS A 74 -9.31 -7.57 1.77
N GLU A 75 -8.18 -7.85 1.14
CA GLU A 75 -8.14 -8.70 -0.05
C GLU A 75 -8.53 -10.14 0.25
N LYS A 76 -8.06 -10.70 1.36
CA LYS A 76 -8.43 -12.05 1.77
C LYS A 76 -9.92 -12.16 2.09
N ALA A 77 -10.50 -11.14 2.72
CA ALA A 77 -11.94 -11.11 2.99
C ALA A 77 -12.75 -11.06 1.70
N ARG A 78 -12.29 -10.30 0.70
CA ARG A 78 -12.97 -10.23 -0.62
C ARG A 78 -12.95 -11.58 -1.32
N LEU A 79 -11.82 -12.27 -1.29
CA LEU A 79 -11.71 -13.60 -1.91
C LEU A 79 -12.66 -14.60 -1.25
N ARG A 80 -12.82 -14.54 0.07
CA ARG A 80 -13.76 -15.40 0.80
C ARG A 80 -15.21 -15.16 0.37
N ARG A 81 -15.58 -13.89 0.14
CA ARG A 81 -16.95 -13.54 -0.28
C ARG A 81 -17.28 -14.05 -1.66
N ASN A 82 -16.29 -14.23 -2.50
CA ASN A 82 -16.48 -14.67 -3.87
C ASN A 82 -16.46 -16.20 -4.02
N LEU A 83 -16.24 -16.91 -2.92
CA LEU A 83 -16.34 -18.35 -2.87
C LEU A 83 -17.75 -18.78 -2.47
#